data_49fbfa018f3e1f00ff607090cf5fe76c
#
_entry.id   49fbfa018f3e1f00ff607090cf5fe76c
#
_cell.length_a   1.000
_cell.length_b   1.000
_cell.length_c   1.000
_cell.angle_alpha   90.00
_cell.angle_beta   90.00
_cell.angle_gamma   90.00
#
_symmetry.space_group_name_H-M   'P 1'
#
loop_
_entity.id
_entity.type
_entity.pdbx_description
1 polymer ?
#
loop_
_entity_poly.entity_id
_entity_poly.type
_entity_poly.pdbx_seq_one_letter_code
_entity_poly.pdbx_strand_id
1 'polypeptide(L)'
;MTRLLHAVVLAWLAVGTARGDGVGTVDELPEEEQLYAAPTRPDRIGRIAAPVMINGQGPFKMILDTGATQSVITKRVVDALGLTLHPDSKLLLHGVTGSLAVPAVELETLETGALVQRNLKVAVLGSVMGGGDGILGVQGFEGLRVTVDFVRNQVTITRSRGERARFNEGTIPAQLRFGRLLVVNGHVGRIKVKAVIDTGAETTLGNFALRDALLRRRRHSAEVDDAVVIGLNDASQYGRFIHTPMIKLGEAEIKGLHVIYGDIHVFKMWGLENEPALLVGMDVLGALERLVIDYQRQEIQFRNTFRLP
;
A
#
# COMPACT_ATOMS: atom_id res chain seq x y z
N MET A 1 18.15 15.90 -24.90
CA MET A 1 18.23 16.12 -23.43
C MET A 1 17.12 15.28 -22.82
N THR A 2 17.49 14.09 -22.39
CA THR A 2 16.57 13.13 -21.77
C THR A 2 16.20 13.66 -20.38
N ARG A 3 14.93 13.93 -20.13
CA ARG A 3 14.47 14.33 -18.79
C ARG A 3 14.42 13.06 -17.93
N LEU A 4 15.26 12.98 -16.92
CA LEU A 4 15.19 11.96 -15.90
C LEU A 4 13.96 12.28 -15.04
N LEU A 5 12.89 11.52 -15.20
CA LEU A 5 11.73 11.60 -14.30
C LEU A 5 12.01 10.71 -13.09
N HIS A 6 11.99 11.30 -11.90
CA HIS A 6 12.11 10.57 -10.65
C HIS A 6 10.72 10.20 -10.17
N ALA A 7 10.44 8.91 -10.12
CA ALA A 7 9.24 8.39 -9.48
C ALA A 7 9.63 7.78 -8.13
N VAL A 8 8.97 8.21 -7.08
CA VAL A 8 9.18 7.72 -5.72
C VAL A 8 8.10 6.69 -5.42
N VAL A 9 8.51 5.46 -5.19
CA VAL A 9 7.61 4.36 -4.85
C VAL A 9 8.02 3.77 -3.52
N LEU A 10 7.08 3.73 -2.60
CA LEU A 10 7.21 3.07 -1.31
C LEU A 10 6.18 1.94 -1.25
N ALA A 11 6.61 0.73 -1.49
CA ALA A 11 5.87 -0.45 -1.11
C ALA A 11 6.68 -1.18 -0.03
N TRP A 12 6.02 -1.57 1.04
CA TRP A 12 6.66 -2.14 2.21
C TRP A 12 6.20 -3.58 2.42
N LEU A 13 7.14 -4.49 2.46
CA LEU A 13 6.92 -5.85 2.91
C LEU A 13 7.81 -6.08 4.14
N ALA A 14 7.22 -6.20 5.30
CA ALA A 14 7.90 -6.82 6.42
C ALA A 14 7.53 -8.30 6.43
N VAL A 15 8.40 -9.16 5.93
CA VAL A 15 8.31 -10.60 6.16
C VAL A 15 9.21 -10.92 7.34
N GLY A 16 8.62 -10.90 8.52
CA GLY A 16 9.28 -11.46 9.70
C GLY A 16 9.23 -12.99 9.61
N THR A 17 10.35 -13.64 9.36
CA THR A 17 10.51 -15.06 9.75
C THR A 17 10.82 -15.11 11.25
N ALA A 18 9.92 -14.65 12.07
CA ALA A 18 9.89 -15.01 13.48
C ALA A 18 9.00 -16.25 13.58
N ARG A 19 9.60 -17.39 13.86
CA ARG A 19 8.87 -18.53 14.42
C ARG A 19 8.31 -18.09 15.76
N GLY A 20 7.00 -18.18 15.89
CA GLY A 20 6.32 -18.28 17.16
C GLY A 20 6.03 -16.95 17.87
N ASP A 21 4.78 -16.80 18.22
CA ASP A 21 4.22 -16.04 19.33
C ASP A 21 4.15 -14.52 19.19
N GLY A 22 2.99 -14.07 18.79
CA GLY A 22 2.60 -12.68 18.79
C GLY A 22 1.45 -12.37 17.85
N VAL A 23 0.47 -13.26 17.77
CA VAL A 23 -0.85 -12.87 17.25
C VAL A 23 -1.49 -12.03 18.36
N GLY A 24 -1.37 -10.70 18.22
CA GLY A 24 -2.10 -9.80 19.09
C GLY A 24 -3.59 -10.16 19.04
N THR A 25 -4.18 -10.43 20.19
CA THR A 25 -5.60 -10.67 20.32
C THR A 25 -6.37 -9.41 19.96
N VAL A 26 -7.31 -9.52 19.04
CA VAL A 26 -8.26 -8.45 18.72
C VAL A 26 -9.34 -8.51 19.80
N ASP A 27 -9.35 -7.52 20.69
CA ASP A 27 -10.41 -7.39 21.70
C ASP A 27 -11.73 -6.99 21.02
N GLU A 28 -12.83 -7.57 21.52
CA GLU A 28 -14.19 -7.16 21.13
C GLU A 28 -14.47 -5.75 21.67
N LEU A 29 -14.47 -4.75 20.77
CA LEU A 29 -14.89 -3.39 21.08
C LEU A 29 -16.41 -3.22 20.96
N PRO A 30 -17.02 -2.25 21.68
CA PRO A 30 -18.43 -1.96 21.59
C PRO A 30 -18.88 -1.55 20.19
N GLU A 31 -20.12 -1.85 19.81
CA GLU A 31 -20.67 -1.78 18.45
C GLU A 31 -20.76 -0.38 17.81
N GLU A 32 -20.38 0.73 18.45
CA GLU A 32 -20.78 2.08 18.03
C GLU A 32 -19.65 3.12 17.88
N GLU A 33 -18.38 2.79 17.86
CA GLU A 33 -17.37 3.81 17.60
C GLU A 33 -16.99 3.88 16.10
N GLN A 34 -17.73 4.71 15.36
CA GLN A 34 -17.22 5.30 14.13
C GLN A 34 -16.19 6.38 14.49
N LEU A 35 -14.94 6.02 14.61
CA LEU A 35 -13.87 7.01 14.73
C LEU A 35 -13.58 7.56 13.33
N TYR A 36 -14.02 8.79 13.10
CA TYR A 36 -13.62 9.57 11.93
C TYR A 36 -12.14 9.88 12.06
N ALA A 37 -11.33 9.31 11.20
CA ALA A 37 -9.96 9.78 11.03
C ALA A 37 -10.01 11.25 10.62
N ALA A 38 -9.17 12.08 11.24
CA ALA A 38 -9.07 13.50 10.92
C ALA A 38 -8.82 13.70 9.40
N PRO A 39 -9.18 14.87 8.82
CA PRO A 39 -8.99 15.13 7.41
C PRO A 39 -7.54 14.82 7.03
N THR A 40 -7.36 13.87 6.16
CA THR A 40 -6.06 13.51 5.63
C THR A 40 -5.71 14.57 4.60
N ARG A 41 -4.79 15.46 4.93
CA ARG A 41 -4.12 16.18 3.86
C ARG A 41 -3.24 15.14 3.16
N PRO A 42 -3.41 14.95 1.83
CA PRO A 42 -2.45 14.14 1.09
C PRO A 42 -1.05 14.65 1.45
N ASP A 43 -0.11 13.75 1.61
CA ASP A 43 1.28 14.15 1.71
C ASP A 43 1.70 14.83 0.39
N ARG A 44 2.94 15.29 0.28
CA ARG A 44 3.45 15.92 -0.95
C ARG A 44 3.30 15.03 -2.19
N ILE A 45 3.03 13.75 -2.00
CA ILE A 45 3.01 12.68 -2.99
C ILE A 45 1.57 12.17 -3.23
N GLY A 46 0.58 12.67 -2.47
CA GLY A 46 -0.83 12.28 -2.60
C GLY A 46 -1.22 11.04 -1.79
N ARG A 47 -0.34 10.53 -0.90
CA ARG A 47 -0.63 9.38 -0.04
C ARG A 47 -1.56 9.75 1.10
N ILE A 48 -2.26 8.75 1.58
CA ILE A 48 -3.28 8.88 2.61
C ILE A 48 -2.65 8.67 3.99
N ALA A 49 -2.91 9.56 4.93
CA ALA A 49 -2.47 9.39 6.30
C ALA A 49 -3.67 9.22 7.25
N ALA A 50 -3.51 8.35 8.22
CA ALA A 50 -4.46 8.14 9.30
C ALA A 50 -3.88 8.63 10.64
N PRO A 51 -4.68 9.22 11.55
CA PRO A 51 -4.27 9.50 12.91
C PRO A 51 -4.25 8.18 13.71
N VAL A 52 -3.15 7.93 14.40
CA VAL A 52 -2.93 6.69 15.15
C VAL A 52 -2.52 7.04 16.57
N MET A 53 -3.18 6.42 17.54
CA MET A 53 -2.73 6.45 18.94
C MET A 53 -1.76 5.31 19.17
N ILE A 54 -0.66 5.58 19.86
CA ILE A 54 0.34 4.57 20.20
C ILE A 54 0.59 4.65 21.71
N ASN A 55 0.39 3.55 22.41
CA ASN A 55 0.47 3.47 23.88
C ASN A 55 -0.35 4.59 24.56
N GLY A 56 -1.55 4.86 24.05
CA GLY A 56 -2.45 5.90 24.54
C GLY A 56 -2.00 7.35 24.26
N GLN A 57 -0.91 7.56 23.53
CA GLN A 57 -0.38 8.87 23.17
C GLN A 57 -0.54 9.16 21.66
N GLY A 58 -0.64 10.42 21.27
CA GLY A 58 -0.80 10.86 19.89
C GLY A 58 -1.86 11.96 19.74
N PRO A 59 -2.53 12.09 18.60
CA PRO A 59 -2.41 11.21 17.43
C PRO A 59 -1.13 11.41 16.63
N PHE A 60 -0.50 10.33 16.21
CA PHE A 60 0.59 10.32 15.24
C PHE A 60 0.04 10.17 13.83
N LYS A 61 0.66 10.86 12.88
CA LYS A 61 0.27 10.81 11.47
C LYS A 61 0.95 9.64 10.77
N MET A 62 0.28 8.51 10.60
CA MET A 62 0.83 7.35 9.90
C MET A 62 0.25 7.21 8.48
N ILE A 63 1.10 6.94 7.51
CA ILE A 63 0.69 6.71 6.13
C ILE A 63 0.01 5.34 6.05
N LEU A 64 -1.24 5.31 5.57
CA LEU A 64 -1.95 4.06 5.28
C LEU A 64 -1.35 3.41 4.03
N ASP A 65 -0.78 2.24 4.21
CA ASP A 65 -0.06 1.53 3.16
C ASP A 65 -0.57 0.10 3.03
N THR A 66 -1.38 -0.14 1.99
CA THR A 66 -1.95 -1.46 1.71
C THR A 66 -0.96 -2.41 1.04
N GLY A 67 0.21 -1.93 0.65
CA GLY A 67 1.36 -2.72 0.21
C GLY A 67 2.28 -3.16 1.36
N ALA A 68 2.07 -2.63 2.58
CA ALA A 68 2.84 -2.98 3.78
C ALA A 68 2.12 -4.02 4.62
N THR A 69 2.78 -5.14 4.92
CA THR A 69 2.20 -6.19 5.78
C THR A 69 2.26 -5.85 7.27
N GLN A 70 3.20 -4.99 7.69
CA GLN A 70 3.40 -4.58 9.07
C GLN A 70 3.56 -3.07 9.18
N SER A 71 3.20 -2.52 10.35
CA SER A 71 3.39 -1.12 10.65
C SER A 71 4.85 -0.83 11.01
N VAL A 72 5.25 0.43 10.78
CA VAL A 72 6.59 0.96 11.04
C VAL A 72 6.45 2.34 11.68
N ILE A 73 7.29 2.68 12.65
CA ILE A 73 7.34 4.01 13.24
C ILE A 73 8.68 4.70 12.98
N THR A 74 8.70 6.02 13.07
CA THR A 74 9.95 6.78 12.96
C THR A 74 10.65 6.89 14.31
N LYS A 75 11.96 7.16 14.25
CA LYS A 75 12.73 7.47 15.48
C LYS A 75 12.11 8.63 16.27
N ARG A 76 11.51 9.60 15.61
CA ARG A 76 10.80 10.72 16.24
C ARG A 76 9.67 10.24 17.16
N VAL A 77 8.92 9.21 16.75
CA VAL A 77 7.85 8.60 17.57
C VAL A 77 8.45 7.86 18.75
N VAL A 78 9.52 7.11 18.54
CA VAL A 78 10.25 6.41 19.62
C VAL A 78 10.69 7.40 20.70
N ASP A 79 11.30 8.53 20.28
CA ASP A 79 11.78 9.56 21.20
C ASP A 79 10.61 10.26 21.93
N ALA A 80 9.52 10.57 21.21
CA ALA A 80 8.33 11.20 21.79
C ALA A 80 7.63 10.32 22.83
N LEU A 81 7.66 9.00 22.65
CA LEU A 81 7.05 8.02 23.56
C LEU A 81 8.02 7.55 24.65
N GLY A 82 9.30 7.97 24.63
CA GLY A 82 10.31 7.50 25.57
C GLY A 82 10.62 6.00 25.47
N LEU A 83 10.45 5.41 24.29
CA LEU A 83 10.68 3.98 24.09
C LEU A 83 12.17 3.67 24.01
N THR A 84 12.56 2.52 24.53
CA THR A 84 13.96 2.07 24.52
C THR A 84 14.22 1.17 23.30
N LEU A 85 15.23 1.56 22.51
CA LEU A 85 15.76 0.74 21.44
C LEU A 85 16.75 -0.28 22.01
N HIS A 86 16.45 -1.55 21.84
CA HIS A 86 17.39 -2.61 22.21
C HIS A 86 18.29 -2.94 21.03
N PRO A 87 19.64 -2.93 21.16
CA PRO A 87 20.57 -3.12 20.05
C PRO A 87 20.37 -4.43 19.27
N ASP A 88 19.97 -5.48 19.99
CA ASP A 88 19.77 -6.82 19.42
C ASP A 88 18.35 -7.04 18.85
N SER A 89 17.41 -6.10 19.12
CA SER A 89 16.06 -6.19 18.59
C SER A 89 16.01 -5.59 17.19
N LYS A 90 16.03 -6.45 16.17
CA LYS A 90 15.96 -6.05 14.76
C LYS A 90 14.83 -6.76 14.04
N LEU A 91 14.33 -6.11 12.99
CA LEU A 91 13.43 -6.68 12.00
C LEU A 91 14.02 -6.48 10.60
N LEU A 92 13.83 -7.48 9.74
CA LEU A 92 14.17 -7.37 8.33
C LEU A 92 12.98 -6.81 7.58
N LEU A 93 13.12 -5.62 7.02
CA LEU A 93 12.13 -5.00 6.14
C LEU A 93 12.49 -5.30 4.69
N HIS A 94 11.47 -5.66 3.92
CA HIS A 94 11.57 -5.79 2.47
C HIS A 94 10.80 -4.63 1.83
N GLY A 95 11.46 -3.85 1.04
CA GLY A 95 10.86 -2.75 0.29
C GLY A 95 10.85 -3.02 -1.21
N VAL A 96 10.37 -2.06 -1.97
CA VAL A 96 10.31 -2.13 -3.44
C VAL A 96 11.68 -2.35 -4.06
N THR A 97 12.72 -1.73 -3.51
CA THR A 97 14.07 -1.70 -4.08
C THR A 97 15.08 -2.60 -3.37
N GLY A 98 14.68 -3.31 -2.31
CA GLY A 98 15.59 -4.19 -1.57
C GLY A 98 15.15 -4.46 -0.14
N SER A 99 16.06 -5.03 0.65
CA SER A 99 15.82 -5.40 2.05
C SER A 99 16.78 -4.68 2.99
N LEU A 100 16.30 -4.34 4.18
CA LEU A 100 17.07 -3.63 5.21
C LEU A 100 16.76 -4.18 6.60
N ALA A 101 17.80 -4.53 7.36
CA ALA A 101 17.66 -4.85 8.77
C ALA A 101 17.65 -3.55 9.60
N VAL A 102 16.60 -3.31 10.35
CA VAL A 102 16.38 -2.09 11.13
C VAL A 102 16.10 -2.41 12.59
N PRO A 103 16.37 -1.47 13.53
CA PRO A 103 15.98 -1.61 14.92
C PRO A 103 14.48 -1.82 15.06
N ALA A 104 14.05 -2.46 16.15
CA ALA A 104 12.67 -2.66 16.47
C ALA A 104 12.38 -2.34 17.94
N VAL A 105 11.14 -1.91 18.19
CA VAL A 105 10.60 -1.67 19.54
C VAL A 105 9.31 -2.45 19.73
N GLU A 106 8.94 -2.64 20.98
CA GLU A 106 7.65 -3.20 21.36
C GLU A 106 6.70 -2.05 21.72
N LEU A 107 5.48 -2.14 21.17
CA LEU A 107 4.37 -1.25 21.48
C LEU A 107 3.31 -2.04 22.26
N GLU A 108 2.80 -1.44 23.33
CA GLU A 108 1.68 -2.03 24.07
C GLU A 108 0.40 -1.98 23.24
N THR A 109 0.11 -0.81 22.63
CA THR A 109 -1.07 -0.62 21.79
C THR A 109 -0.76 0.24 20.56
N LEU A 110 -1.49 -0.04 19.48
CA LEU A 110 -1.61 0.80 18.28
C LEU A 110 -3.06 0.83 17.88
N GLU A 111 -3.66 2.03 17.82
CA GLU A 111 -5.10 2.18 17.67
C GLU A 111 -5.46 3.23 16.62
N THR A 112 -6.39 2.91 15.74
CA THR A 112 -6.99 3.86 14.78
C THR A 112 -8.34 3.36 14.29
N GLY A 113 -9.39 4.14 14.50
CA GLY A 113 -10.76 3.70 14.20
C GLY A 113 -11.09 2.40 14.95
N ALA A 114 -11.61 1.42 14.25
CA ALA A 114 -11.91 0.10 14.81
C ALA A 114 -10.68 -0.83 14.90
N LEU A 115 -9.50 -0.39 14.43
CA LEU A 115 -8.28 -1.16 14.56
C LEU A 115 -7.69 -0.95 15.95
N VAL A 116 -7.56 -2.03 16.70
CA VAL A 116 -6.84 -2.08 17.97
C VAL A 116 -5.86 -3.26 17.92
N GLN A 117 -4.58 -2.96 18.04
CA GLN A 117 -3.52 -3.96 18.06
C GLN A 117 -2.78 -3.86 19.40
N ARG A 118 -2.36 -5.01 19.96
CA ARG A 118 -1.66 -5.09 21.24
C ARG A 118 -0.38 -5.89 21.11
N ASN A 119 0.59 -5.55 21.96
CA ASN A 119 1.87 -6.29 22.07
C ASN A 119 2.58 -6.45 20.70
N LEU A 120 2.76 -5.33 20.02
CA LEU A 120 3.34 -5.29 18.67
C LEU A 120 4.84 -5.08 18.72
N LYS A 121 5.58 -5.88 17.96
CA LYS A 121 6.96 -5.55 17.62
C LYS A 121 6.97 -4.82 16.28
N VAL A 122 7.41 -3.56 16.29
CA VAL A 122 7.42 -2.71 15.09
C VAL A 122 8.83 -2.25 14.74
N ALA A 123 9.10 -2.12 13.46
CA ALA A 123 10.36 -1.62 12.96
C ALA A 123 10.46 -0.11 13.15
N VAL A 124 11.69 0.38 13.35
CA VAL A 124 11.99 1.79 13.54
C VAL A 124 12.87 2.30 12.42
N LEU A 125 12.41 3.36 11.77
CA LEU A 125 13.17 4.05 10.71
C LEU A 125 13.60 5.44 11.16
N GLY A 126 14.62 5.97 10.49
CA GLY A 126 15.03 7.35 10.68
C GLY A 126 13.94 8.34 10.26
N SER A 127 13.35 8.09 9.10
CA SER A 127 12.25 8.89 8.53
C SER A 127 11.40 8.02 7.61
N VAL A 128 10.19 8.48 7.30
CA VAL A 128 9.37 7.92 6.21
C VAL A 128 9.17 8.99 5.15
N MET A 129 9.16 8.58 3.90
CA MET A 129 8.95 9.52 2.80
C MET A 129 7.52 10.08 2.88
N GLY A 130 7.37 11.38 2.55
CA GLY A 130 6.11 12.11 2.72
C GLY A 130 5.93 12.77 4.08
N GLY A 131 6.88 12.60 5.02
CA GLY A 131 6.92 13.34 6.29
C GLY A 131 5.90 12.86 7.33
N GLY A 132 5.50 11.60 7.28
CA GLY A 132 4.67 10.97 8.32
C GLY A 132 5.47 10.54 9.55
N ASP A 133 4.75 10.13 10.58
CA ASP A 133 5.31 9.58 11.83
C ASP A 133 5.58 8.09 11.73
N GLY A 134 5.05 7.45 10.68
CA GLY A 134 5.19 6.03 10.45
C GLY A 134 4.35 5.59 9.26
N ILE A 135 4.26 4.27 9.13
CA ILE A 135 3.46 3.56 8.14
C ILE A 135 2.51 2.63 8.87
N LEU A 136 1.24 2.71 8.54
CA LEU A 136 0.20 1.81 9.00
C LEU A 136 0.03 0.70 7.97
N GLY A 137 0.56 -0.48 8.28
CA GLY A 137 0.42 -1.68 7.46
C GLY A 137 -0.88 -2.42 7.71
N VAL A 138 -1.15 -3.44 6.89
CA VAL A 138 -2.43 -4.18 6.92
C VAL A 138 -2.54 -5.25 8.01
N GLN A 139 -1.55 -5.40 8.85
CA GLN A 139 -1.62 -6.31 10.00
C GLN A 139 -2.87 -5.98 10.86
N GLY A 140 -3.67 -6.98 11.18
CA GLY A 140 -4.88 -6.80 12.00
C GLY A 140 -6.09 -6.23 11.25
N PHE A 141 -6.04 -6.10 9.92
CA PHE A 141 -7.16 -5.59 9.13
C PHE A 141 -8.22 -6.65 8.79
N GLU A 142 -8.04 -7.89 9.25
CA GLU A 142 -9.05 -8.93 9.08
C GLU A 142 -10.37 -8.51 9.68
N GLY A 143 -11.44 -8.70 8.93
CA GLY A 143 -12.78 -8.28 9.35
C GLY A 143 -13.01 -6.77 9.37
N LEU A 144 -12.03 -5.96 8.96
CA LEU A 144 -12.17 -4.51 8.86
C LEU A 144 -12.52 -4.06 7.43
N ARG A 145 -13.09 -2.87 7.39
CA ARG A 145 -13.43 -2.13 6.20
C ARG A 145 -12.75 -0.76 6.27
N VAL A 146 -11.90 -0.48 5.31
CA VAL A 146 -11.22 0.81 5.15
C VAL A 146 -11.93 1.59 4.07
N THR A 147 -12.37 2.77 4.38
CA THR A 147 -12.99 3.71 3.41
C THR A 147 -12.11 4.94 3.30
N VAL A 148 -11.71 5.26 2.08
CA VAL A 148 -11.00 6.49 1.72
C VAL A 148 -11.95 7.35 0.90
N ASP A 149 -12.31 8.51 1.40
CA ASP A 149 -13.07 9.54 0.68
C ASP A 149 -12.08 10.63 0.25
N PHE A 150 -11.68 10.61 -1.01
CA PHE A 150 -10.71 11.57 -1.55
C PHE A 150 -11.31 12.97 -1.70
N VAL A 151 -12.62 13.07 -1.86
CA VAL A 151 -13.32 14.37 -1.98
C VAL A 151 -13.33 15.09 -0.63
N ARG A 152 -13.57 14.35 0.46
CA ARG A 152 -13.58 14.89 1.82
C ARG A 152 -12.22 14.80 2.52
N ASN A 153 -11.23 14.19 1.91
CA ASN A 153 -9.93 13.87 2.51
C ASN A 153 -10.10 13.15 3.86
N GLN A 154 -10.85 12.08 3.88
CA GLN A 154 -11.14 11.31 5.08
C GLN A 154 -10.82 9.82 4.91
N VAL A 155 -10.23 9.22 5.94
CA VAL A 155 -10.12 7.77 6.09
C VAL A 155 -10.97 7.32 7.26
N THR A 156 -11.73 6.25 7.06
CA THR A 156 -12.52 5.63 8.11
C THR A 156 -12.18 4.14 8.15
N ILE A 157 -11.87 3.63 9.33
CA ILE A 157 -11.60 2.20 9.57
C ILE A 157 -12.68 1.69 10.52
N THR A 158 -13.53 0.78 10.03
CA THR A 158 -14.66 0.22 10.76
C THR A 158 -14.64 -1.31 10.69
N ARG A 159 -15.40 -1.98 11.52
CA ARG A 159 -15.70 -3.40 11.33
C ARG A 159 -16.52 -3.58 10.05
N SER A 160 -16.17 -4.56 9.24
CA SER A 160 -17.00 -4.90 8.08
C SER A 160 -18.27 -5.62 8.55
N ARG A 161 -19.40 -5.15 8.05
CA ARG A 161 -20.71 -5.80 8.19
C ARG A 161 -21.11 -6.54 6.90
N GLY A 162 -20.15 -6.72 5.99
CA GLY A 162 -20.39 -7.35 4.70
C GLY A 162 -21.18 -6.48 3.72
N GLU A 163 -21.10 -5.14 3.84
CA GLU A 163 -21.84 -4.21 2.99
C GLU A 163 -21.42 -4.35 1.52
N ARG A 164 -22.42 -4.44 0.68
CA ARG A 164 -22.21 -4.47 -0.77
C ARG A 164 -21.91 -3.06 -1.30
N ALA A 165 -21.29 -3.01 -2.47
CA ALA A 165 -21.11 -1.78 -3.21
C ALA A 165 -22.46 -1.07 -3.44
N ARG A 166 -22.46 0.26 -3.39
CA ARG A 166 -23.64 1.07 -3.70
C ARG A 166 -23.93 1.01 -5.20
N PHE A 167 -25.15 1.38 -5.58
CA PHE A 167 -25.60 1.33 -6.99
C PHE A 167 -24.67 2.07 -7.98
N ASN A 168 -23.94 3.09 -7.51
CA ASN A 168 -23.02 3.90 -8.32
C ASN A 168 -21.53 3.58 -8.05
N GLU A 169 -21.24 2.45 -7.47
CA GLU A 169 -19.89 1.99 -7.18
C GLU A 169 -19.57 0.72 -7.97
N GLY A 170 -18.39 0.69 -8.57
CA GLY A 170 -17.84 -0.51 -9.20
C GLY A 170 -17.16 -1.41 -8.18
N THR A 171 -16.96 -2.68 -8.53
CA THR A 171 -16.35 -3.69 -7.68
C THR A 171 -15.16 -4.36 -8.34
N ILE A 172 -14.19 -4.73 -7.53
CA ILE A 172 -13.03 -5.53 -7.93
C ILE A 172 -12.88 -6.66 -6.91
N PRO A 173 -13.15 -7.92 -7.29
CA PRO A 173 -12.86 -9.07 -6.44
C PRO A 173 -11.37 -9.19 -6.18
N ALA A 174 -10.98 -9.38 -4.92
CA ALA A 174 -9.61 -9.49 -4.49
C ALA A 174 -9.35 -10.82 -3.75
N GLN A 175 -8.09 -11.10 -3.51
CA GLN A 175 -7.64 -12.22 -2.68
C GLN A 175 -6.54 -11.72 -1.76
N LEU A 176 -6.53 -12.19 -0.52
CA LEU A 176 -5.43 -11.92 0.40
C LEU A 176 -4.26 -12.87 0.11
N ARG A 177 -3.11 -12.32 -0.25
CA ARG A 177 -1.88 -13.04 -0.58
C ARG A 177 -0.68 -12.35 0.06
N PHE A 178 0.47 -12.98 0.05
CA PHE A 178 1.77 -12.39 0.44
C PHE A 178 1.75 -11.71 1.81
N GLY A 179 1.18 -12.35 2.83
CA GLY A 179 1.04 -11.74 4.15
C GLY A 179 -0.13 -10.73 4.24
N ARG A 180 -1.25 -11.04 3.56
CA ARG A 180 -2.53 -10.30 3.59
C ARG A 180 -2.62 -9.07 2.71
N LEU A 181 -1.75 -8.92 1.72
CA LEU A 181 -1.91 -7.92 0.69
C LEU A 181 -3.09 -8.25 -0.22
N LEU A 182 -3.75 -7.23 -0.71
CA LEU A 182 -4.85 -7.37 -1.65
C LEU A 182 -4.32 -7.56 -3.07
N VAL A 183 -4.54 -8.74 -3.61
CA VAL A 183 -4.20 -9.10 -4.99
C VAL A 183 -5.45 -9.28 -5.80
N VAL A 184 -5.53 -8.60 -6.92
CA VAL A 184 -6.63 -8.71 -7.88
C VAL A 184 -6.13 -9.31 -9.20
N ASN A 185 -6.98 -10.07 -9.85
CA ASN A 185 -6.71 -10.56 -11.19
C ASN A 185 -7.28 -9.56 -12.22
N GLY A 186 -6.52 -9.32 -13.27
CA GLY A 186 -6.91 -8.37 -14.29
C GLY A 186 -6.25 -8.62 -15.63
N HIS A 187 -6.33 -7.63 -16.49
CA HIS A 187 -5.73 -7.65 -17.82
C HIS A 187 -5.05 -6.31 -18.14
N VAL A 188 -3.93 -6.38 -18.84
CA VAL A 188 -3.31 -5.24 -19.54
C VAL A 188 -3.42 -5.51 -21.03
N GLY A 189 -4.34 -4.82 -21.71
CA GLY A 189 -4.77 -5.21 -23.03
C GLY A 189 -5.32 -6.64 -23.03
N ARG A 190 -4.61 -7.57 -23.69
CA ARG A 190 -4.97 -9.02 -23.75
C ARG A 190 -4.11 -9.89 -22.82
N ILE A 191 -3.25 -9.30 -21.99
CA ILE A 191 -2.34 -10.04 -21.13
C ILE A 191 -2.99 -10.14 -19.75
N LYS A 192 -3.15 -11.36 -19.23
CA LYS A 192 -3.58 -11.59 -17.85
C LYS A 192 -2.49 -11.12 -16.90
N VAL A 193 -2.88 -10.43 -15.82
CA VAL A 193 -1.96 -9.91 -14.81
C VAL A 193 -2.50 -10.16 -13.40
N LYS A 194 -1.58 -10.26 -12.45
CA LYS A 194 -1.86 -10.08 -11.02
C LYS A 194 -1.51 -8.66 -10.65
N ALA A 195 -2.40 -7.97 -9.96
CA ALA A 195 -2.16 -6.60 -9.50
C ALA A 195 -2.27 -6.53 -7.97
N VAL A 196 -1.23 -6.01 -7.32
CA VAL A 196 -1.23 -5.68 -5.90
C VAL A 196 -1.70 -4.24 -5.77
N ILE A 197 -2.64 -3.98 -4.87
CA ILE A 197 -3.19 -2.64 -4.62
C ILE A 197 -2.41 -2.00 -3.47
N ASP A 198 -1.78 -0.86 -3.75
CA ASP A 198 -0.80 -0.25 -2.86
C ASP A 198 -1.02 1.25 -2.71
N THR A 199 -1.60 1.66 -1.58
CA THR A 199 -1.81 3.08 -1.24
C THR A 199 -0.54 3.76 -0.73
N GLY A 200 0.52 3.02 -0.47
CA GLY A 200 1.85 3.53 -0.11
C GLY A 200 2.71 3.88 -1.33
N ALA A 201 2.40 3.34 -2.49
CA ALA A 201 3.11 3.62 -3.73
C ALA A 201 2.55 4.88 -4.42
N GLU A 202 3.44 5.79 -4.84
CA GLU A 202 3.06 6.98 -5.62
C GLU A 202 2.67 6.61 -7.04
N THR A 203 3.44 5.72 -7.66
CA THR A 203 3.36 5.39 -9.09
C THR A 203 3.16 3.90 -9.29
N THR A 204 2.37 3.55 -10.28
CA THR A 204 2.14 2.17 -10.69
C THR A 204 3.39 1.57 -11.33
N LEU A 205 3.75 0.36 -10.87
CA LEU A 205 4.90 -0.39 -11.36
C LEU A 205 4.48 -1.67 -12.06
N GLY A 206 5.26 -2.06 -13.07
CA GLY A 206 5.13 -3.34 -13.74
C GLY A 206 6.46 -4.12 -13.71
N ASN A 207 6.38 -5.44 -13.69
CA ASN A 207 7.56 -6.29 -13.77
C ASN A 207 8.02 -6.52 -15.23
N PHE A 208 9.22 -7.08 -15.38
CA PHE A 208 9.75 -7.42 -16.69
C PHE A 208 8.93 -8.47 -17.43
N ALA A 209 8.31 -9.42 -16.74
CA ALA A 209 7.46 -10.41 -17.39
C ALA A 209 6.28 -9.76 -18.12
N LEU A 210 5.66 -8.73 -17.52
CA LEU A 210 4.59 -7.97 -18.16
C LEU A 210 5.14 -7.11 -19.32
N ARG A 211 6.24 -6.38 -19.10
CA ARG A 211 6.91 -5.60 -20.16
C ARG A 211 7.17 -6.46 -21.39
N ASP A 212 7.83 -7.58 -21.22
CA ASP A 212 8.23 -8.44 -22.30
C ASP A 212 7.03 -9.07 -23.03
N ALA A 213 5.96 -9.38 -22.27
CA ALA A 213 4.71 -9.84 -22.87
C ALA A 213 4.03 -8.75 -23.71
N LEU A 214 4.15 -7.48 -23.30
CA LEU A 214 3.64 -6.34 -24.07
C LEU A 214 4.48 -6.10 -25.34
N LEU A 215 5.82 -6.11 -25.21
CA LEU A 215 6.74 -5.88 -26.32
C LEU A 215 6.60 -6.96 -27.42
N ARG A 216 6.44 -8.22 -27.04
CA ARG A 216 6.18 -9.31 -28.03
C ARG A 216 4.93 -9.11 -28.89
N ARG A 217 3.97 -8.32 -28.41
CA ARG A 217 2.70 -8.07 -29.11
C ARG A 217 2.63 -6.77 -29.88
N ARG A 218 3.58 -5.86 -29.65
CA ARG A 218 3.65 -4.57 -30.35
C ARG A 218 4.72 -4.58 -31.44
N ARG A 219 4.33 -4.20 -32.66
CA ARG A 219 5.30 -3.96 -33.74
C ARG A 219 6.15 -2.70 -33.54
N HIS A 220 5.71 -1.75 -32.72
CA HIS A 220 6.42 -0.53 -32.35
C HIS A 220 6.03 -0.17 -30.90
N SER A 221 6.97 -0.24 -29.97
CA SER A 221 6.80 0.28 -28.61
C SER A 221 7.61 1.57 -28.49
N ALA A 222 6.95 2.68 -28.23
CA ALA A 222 7.65 3.85 -27.75
C ALA A 222 7.95 3.63 -26.27
N GLU A 223 9.18 3.22 -25.93
CA GLU A 223 9.74 3.48 -24.61
C GLU A 223 9.93 4.98 -24.51
N VAL A 224 9.33 5.62 -23.50
CA VAL A 224 9.23 7.07 -23.50
C VAL A 224 10.40 7.71 -22.77
N ASP A 225 10.76 7.22 -21.57
CA ASP A 225 11.83 7.81 -20.75
C ASP A 225 12.41 6.82 -19.74
N ASP A 226 13.65 7.06 -19.31
CA ASP A 226 14.25 6.37 -18.19
C ASP A 226 13.61 6.85 -16.87
N ALA A 227 13.42 5.93 -15.95
CA ALA A 227 12.83 6.16 -14.63
C ALA A 227 13.74 5.63 -13.52
N VAL A 228 13.69 6.29 -12.37
CA VAL A 228 14.34 5.81 -11.16
C VAL A 228 13.27 5.55 -10.10
N VAL A 229 13.23 4.33 -9.59
CA VAL A 229 12.37 3.92 -8.47
C VAL A 229 13.19 4.03 -7.20
N ILE A 230 12.73 4.82 -6.25
CA ILE A 230 13.39 5.00 -4.96
C ILE A 230 12.57 4.28 -3.89
N GLY A 231 13.23 3.46 -3.11
CA GLY A 231 12.62 2.69 -2.00
C GLY A 231 13.11 3.17 -0.63
N LEU A 232 12.88 2.34 0.35
CA LEU A 232 13.08 2.55 1.78
C LEU A 232 14.44 3.06 2.24
N ASN A 233 15.48 2.57 1.63
CA ASN A 233 16.87 2.73 2.06
C ASN A 233 17.65 3.64 1.12
N ASP A 234 16.96 4.58 0.44
CA ASP A 234 17.51 5.39 -0.64
C ASP A 234 18.13 4.55 -1.78
N ALA A 235 17.97 3.22 -1.70
CA ALA A 235 18.32 2.36 -2.82
C ALA A 235 17.41 2.67 -4.00
N SER A 236 18.02 2.83 -5.13
CA SER A 236 17.33 3.13 -6.38
C SER A 236 17.39 1.94 -7.34
N GLN A 237 16.31 1.70 -8.04
CA GLN A 237 16.27 0.77 -9.17
C GLN A 237 15.90 1.52 -10.45
N TYR A 238 16.55 1.14 -11.54
CA TYR A 238 16.25 1.71 -12.83
C TYR A 238 15.07 1.01 -13.48
N GLY A 239 14.19 1.79 -14.06
CA GLY A 239 13.06 1.33 -14.83
C GLY A 239 12.83 2.19 -16.05
N ARG A 240 11.78 1.89 -16.80
CA ARG A 240 11.39 2.69 -17.97
C ARG A 240 9.89 2.97 -17.95
N PHE A 241 9.52 4.19 -18.21
CA PHE A 241 8.14 4.57 -18.50
C PHE A 241 7.73 4.00 -19.85
N ILE A 242 6.63 3.29 -19.87
CA ILE A 242 6.02 2.78 -21.10
C ILE A 242 4.55 3.13 -21.07
N HIS A 243 4.05 3.72 -22.15
CA HIS A 243 2.61 3.90 -22.33
C HIS A 243 1.92 2.54 -22.36
N THR A 244 1.09 2.29 -21.36
CA THR A 244 0.49 0.98 -21.11
C THR A 244 -0.88 0.90 -21.78
N PRO A 245 -1.23 -0.21 -22.46
CA PRO A 245 -2.58 -0.44 -22.92
C PRO A 245 -3.58 -0.39 -21.75
N MET A 246 -4.86 -0.26 -22.08
CA MET A 246 -5.92 -0.27 -21.09
C MET A 246 -5.71 -1.39 -20.06
N ILE A 247 -5.72 -1.03 -18.79
CA ILE A 247 -5.67 -1.94 -17.64
C ILE A 247 -7.11 -2.15 -17.19
N LYS A 248 -7.52 -3.41 -17.07
CA LYS A 248 -8.84 -3.78 -16.57
C LYS A 248 -8.70 -4.61 -15.29
N LEU A 249 -9.27 -4.10 -14.20
CA LEU A 249 -9.31 -4.76 -12.88
C LEU A 249 -10.78 -4.83 -12.44
N GLY A 250 -11.38 -6.04 -12.49
CA GLY A 250 -12.81 -6.17 -12.26
C GLY A 250 -13.61 -5.26 -13.19
N GLU A 251 -14.40 -4.36 -12.61
CA GLU A 251 -15.18 -3.34 -13.34
C GLU A 251 -14.41 -2.04 -13.62
N ALA A 252 -13.19 -1.89 -13.08
CA ALA A 252 -12.37 -0.71 -13.34
C ALA A 252 -11.62 -0.81 -14.68
N GLU A 253 -11.68 0.25 -15.47
CA GLU A 253 -10.90 0.43 -16.70
C GLU A 253 -10.02 1.68 -16.59
N ILE A 254 -8.71 1.49 -16.70
CA ILE A 254 -7.69 2.54 -16.60
C ILE A 254 -7.03 2.69 -17.98
N LYS A 255 -7.06 3.91 -18.52
CA LYS A 255 -6.53 4.23 -19.85
C LYS A 255 -5.51 5.36 -19.75
N GLY A 256 -4.56 5.38 -20.69
CA GLY A 256 -3.58 6.47 -20.81
C GLY A 256 -2.51 6.49 -19.71
N LEU A 257 -2.33 5.39 -18.97
CA LEU A 257 -1.36 5.31 -17.90
C LEU A 257 0.05 5.03 -18.44
N HIS A 258 1.03 5.74 -17.91
CA HIS A 258 2.46 5.44 -18.07
C HIS A 258 2.92 4.66 -16.85
N VAL A 259 3.28 3.40 -17.04
CA VAL A 259 3.74 2.51 -15.97
C VAL A 259 5.26 2.40 -16.03
N ILE A 260 5.91 2.36 -14.87
CA ILE A 260 7.34 2.10 -14.78
C ILE A 260 7.57 0.59 -14.75
N TYR A 261 8.30 0.10 -15.73
CA TYR A 261 8.67 -1.31 -15.82
C TYR A 261 10.14 -1.50 -15.44
N GLY A 262 10.38 -2.44 -14.56
CA GLY A 262 11.74 -2.72 -14.07
C GLY A 262 11.89 -4.09 -13.43
N ASP A 263 13.13 -4.43 -13.07
CA ASP A 263 13.47 -5.58 -12.22
C ASP A 263 13.26 -5.20 -10.74
N ILE A 264 12.00 -5.02 -10.38
CA ILE A 264 11.61 -4.49 -9.07
C ILE A 264 11.66 -5.61 -8.02
N HIS A 265 12.42 -5.39 -6.96
CA HIS A 265 12.71 -6.40 -5.91
C HIS A 265 11.44 -7.00 -5.28
N VAL A 266 10.41 -6.20 -5.07
CA VAL A 266 9.16 -6.64 -4.45
C VAL A 266 8.46 -7.76 -5.23
N PHE A 267 8.51 -7.75 -6.56
CA PHE A 267 7.91 -8.82 -7.37
C PHE A 267 8.63 -10.17 -7.16
N LYS A 268 9.95 -10.15 -6.91
CA LYS A 268 10.70 -11.36 -6.55
C LYS A 268 10.27 -11.89 -5.19
N MET A 269 10.08 -11.00 -4.22
CA MET A 269 9.61 -11.36 -2.88
C MET A 269 8.21 -12.00 -2.90
N TRP A 270 7.37 -11.59 -3.84
CA TRP A 270 6.03 -12.18 -4.04
C TRP A 270 6.04 -13.44 -4.93
N GLY A 271 7.20 -13.86 -5.47
CA GLY A 271 7.29 -14.95 -6.45
C GLY A 271 6.57 -14.63 -7.77
N LEU A 272 6.48 -13.35 -8.12
CA LEU A 272 5.80 -12.85 -9.32
C LEU A 272 6.80 -12.40 -10.41
N GLU A 273 8.07 -12.64 -10.26
CA GLU A 273 9.09 -12.20 -11.22
C GLU A 273 8.88 -12.76 -12.63
N ASN A 274 8.31 -13.97 -12.73
CA ASN A 274 8.09 -14.68 -14.00
C ASN A 274 6.64 -14.64 -14.49
N GLU A 275 5.73 -14.05 -13.73
CA GLU A 275 4.33 -13.86 -14.11
C GLU A 275 4.03 -12.38 -14.36
N PRO A 276 3.27 -12.00 -15.42
CA PRO A 276 2.90 -10.61 -15.62
C PRO A 276 2.20 -10.03 -14.40
N ALA A 277 2.80 -8.99 -13.81
CA ALA A 277 2.31 -8.40 -12.57
C ALA A 277 2.43 -6.87 -12.55
N LEU A 278 1.53 -6.24 -11.79
CA LEU A 278 1.48 -4.81 -11.49
C LEU A 278 1.46 -4.59 -9.98
N LEU A 279 2.01 -3.46 -9.56
CA LEU A 279 1.74 -2.81 -8.29
C LEU A 279 1.02 -1.51 -8.64
N VAL A 280 -0.23 -1.37 -8.21
CA VAL A 280 -1.11 -0.24 -8.57
C VAL A 280 -1.02 0.81 -7.48
N GLY A 281 -0.50 1.96 -7.83
CA GLY A 281 -0.21 3.07 -6.93
C GLY A 281 -1.26 4.17 -6.92
N MET A 282 -0.93 5.27 -6.24
CA MET A 282 -1.79 6.43 -6.03
C MET A 282 -2.04 7.24 -7.31
N ASP A 283 -1.21 7.10 -8.33
CA ASP A 283 -1.45 7.64 -9.67
C ASP A 283 -2.76 7.10 -10.30
N VAL A 284 -3.20 5.91 -9.87
CA VAL A 284 -4.48 5.31 -10.23
C VAL A 284 -5.51 5.50 -9.12
N LEU A 285 -5.15 5.12 -7.89
CA LEU A 285 -6.09 5.12 -6.76
C LEU A 285 -6.53 6.53 -6.36
N GLY A 286 -5.63 7.51 -6.46
CA GLY A 286 -5.92 8.92 -6.14
C GLY A 286 -6.84 9.63 -7.15
N ALA A 287 -7.09 9.02 -8.31
CA ALA A 287 -8.06 9.52 -9.28
C ALA A 287 -9.52 9.16 -8.94
N LEU A 288 -9.74 8.36 -7.90
CA LEU A 288 -11.07 7.97 -7.44
C LEU A 288 -11.68 9.05 -6.54
N GLU A 289 -12.99 9.14 -6.51
CA GLU A 289 -13.71 9.92 -5.47
C GLU A 289 -13.72 9.17 -4.14
N ARG A 290 -13.87 7.84 -4.22
CA ARG A 290 -13.96 6.96 -3.07
C ARG A 290 -13.36 5.60 -3.38
N LEU A 291 -12.57 5.13 -2.44
CA LEU A 291 -12.02 3.77 -2.42
C LEU A 291 -12.48 3.08 -1.13
N VAL A 292 -13.02 1.89 -1.25
CA VAL A 292 -13.35 1.05 -0.10
C VAL A 292 -12.63 -0.27 -0.25
N ILE A 293 -11.93 -0.67 0.80
CA ILE A 293 -11.25 -1.96 0.89
C ILE A 293 -11.93 -2.74 2.01
N ASP A 294 -12.64 -3.79 1.63
CA ASP A 294 -13.31 -4.67 2.58
C ASP A 294 -12.52 -5.99 2.72
N TYR A 295 -11.78 -6.10 3.81
CA TYR A 295 -10.92 -7.26 4.06
C TYR A 295 -11.71 -8.54 4.37
N GLN A 296 -12.92 -8.40 4.96
CA GLN A 296 -13.79 -9.54 5.22
C GLN A 296 -14.39 -10.10 3.92
N ARG A 297 -14.84 -9.20 3.03
CA ARG A 297 -15.39 -9.60 1.72
C ARG A 297 -14.30 -9.94 0.71
N GLN A 298 -13.08 -9.55 0.97
CA GLN A 298 -11.98 -9.57 0.00
C GLN A 298 -12.39 -8.88 -1.31
N GLU A 299 -12.88 -7.66 -1.17
CA GLU A 299 -13.46 -6.89 -2.26
C GLU A 299 -13.02 -5.42 -2.16
N ILE A 300 -12.72 -4.83 -3.30
CA ILE A 300 -12.50 -3.40 -3.43
C ILE A 300 -13.73 -2.80 -4.08
N GLN A 301 -14.28 -1.75 -3.49
CA GLN A 301 -15.37 -0.98 -4.07
C GLN A 301 -14.85 0.43 -4.39
N PHE A 302 -15.23 0.98 -5.52
CA PHE A 302 -14.72 2.27 -5.93
C PHE A 302 -15.78 3.13 -6.61
N ARG A 303 -15.65 4.44 -6.48
CA ARG A 303 -16.44 5.42 -7.22
C ARG A 303 -15.52 6.35 -7.99
N ASN A 304 -15.78 6.49 -9.28
CA ASN A 304 -15.05 7.37 -10.18
C ASN A 304 -15.70 8.76 -10.23
N THR A 305 -14.86 9.77 -10.52
CA THR A 305 -15.29 11.16 -10.80
C THR A 305 -16.17 11.26 -12.05
N PHE A 306 -16.00 10.33 -12.99
CA PHE A 306 -16.79 10.31 -14.22
C PHE A 306 -18.03 9.44 -14.04
N ARG A 307 -19.20 10.08 -14.00
CA ARG A 307 -20.45 9.39 -14.28
C ARG A 307 -20.37 8.85 -15.71
N LEU A 308 -20.43 7.54 -15.86
CA LEU A 308 -20.78 6.95 -17.16
C LEU A 308 -22.16 7.49 -17.55
N PRO A 309 -22.33 7.94 -18.81
CA PRO A 309 -23.61 8.41 -19.29
C PRO A 309 -24.67 7.28 -19.27
#